data_d284f547199c10a7cd9dffe3b81963cd
#
_entry.id   d284f547199c10a7cd9dffe3b81963cd
#
_cell.length_a   1.000
_cell.length_b   1.000
_cell.length_c   1.000
_cell.angle_alpha   90.00
_cell.angle_beta   90.00
_cell.angle_gamma   90.00
#
_symmetry.space_group_name_H-M   'P 1'
#
loop_
_entity.id
_entity.type
_entity.pdbx_description
1 polymer ?
#
loop_
_entity_poly.entity_id
_entity_poly.type
_entity_poly.pdbx_seq_one_letter_code
_entity_poly.pdbx_strand_id
1 'polypeptide(L)'
;MRTLLAKVYNEKVAEKPSDDSDVLSRLFGNSGDKRFKMGRLIFRDAFLSNADELDSLGARSYTEVKFENTIDRITAEATPRQIERAIRNSTFDFELIYEITDENENQVEEDFKVIRDGLKLLELDYLGGSGSRGYGKVAFENLKATTVFGNYDVKTLNELLTAEV
;
A
#
# COMPACT_ATOMS: atom_id res chain seq x y z
N MET A 1 0.26 -4.41 0.49
CA MET A 1 0.10 -4.13 1.94
C MET A 1 -0.50 -5.30 2.71
N ARG A 2 -1.76 -5.74 2.52
CA ARG A 2 -2.39 -6.85 3.26
C ARG A 2 -1.52 -8.12 3.34
N THR A 3 -0.99 -8.60 2.22
CA THR A 3 -0.15 -9.80 2.16
C THR A 3 1.15 -9.67 2.97
N LEU A 4 1.74 -8.48 3.02
CA LEU A 4 2.93 -8.21 3.81
C LEU A 4 2.61 -8.23 5.30
N LEU A 5 1.53 -7.55 5.68
CA LEU A 5 1.03 -7.57 7.06
C LEU A 5 0.63 -8.98 7.51
N ALA A 6 0.04 -9.78 6.64
CA ALA A 6 -0.32 -11.16 6.95
C ALA A 6 0.89 -12.02 7.35
N LYS A 7 2.07 -11.78 6.77
CA LYS A 7 3.31 -12.45 7.16
C LYS A 7 3.78 -12.09 8.58
N VAL A 8 3.37 -10.94 9.09
CA VAL A 8 3.80 -10.43 10.41
C VAL A 8 2.73 -10.68 11.48
N TYR A 9 1.47 -10.47 11.14
CA TYR A 9 0.36 -10.44 12.10
C TYR A 9 -0.46 -11.74 12.17
N ASN A 10 -0.24 -12.69 11.27
CA ASN A 10 -0.88 -14.00 11.34
C ASN A 10 0.01 -14.97 12.11
N GLU A 11 -0.59 -15.83 12.94
CA GLU A 11 0.12 -16.92 13.62
C GLU A 11 0.69 -17.96 12.64
N LYS A 12 0.04 -18.11 11.47
CA LYS A 12 0.42 -19.00 10.37
C LYS A 12 0.27 -18.27 9.05
N VAL A 13 1.01 -18.70 8.04
CA VAL A 13 0.81 -18.20 6.68
C VAL A 13 -0.61 -18.57 6.24
N ALA A 14 -1.45 -17.55 6.06
CA ALA A 14 -2.83 -17.72 5.62
C ALA A 14 -2.86 -18.05 4.12
N GLU A 15 -3.53 -19.14 3.75
CA GLU A 15 -3.73 -19.50 2.33
C GLU A 15 -4.76 -18.58 1.67
N LYS A 16 -5.74 -18.13 2.43
CA LYS A 16 -6.84 -17.29 1.94
C LYS A 16 -7.01 -16.07 2.85
N PRO A 17 -7.49 -14.95 2.30
CA PRO A 17 -7.83 -13.76 3.09
C PRO A 17 -8.85 -14.02 4.22
N SER A 18 -9.65 -15.07 4.10
CA SER A 18 -10.61 -15.51 5.15
C SER A 18 -9.93 -16.06 6.40
N ASP A 19 -8.68 -16.42 6.30
CA ASP A 19 -7.91 -17.07 7.37
C ASP A 19 -6.96 -16.07 8.07
N ASP A 20 -7.03 -14.80 7.68
CA ASP A 20 -6.28 -13.72 8.31
C ASP A 20 -6.72 -13.47 9.76
N SER A 21 -5.82 -12.91 10.55
CA SER A 21 -6.07 -12.48 11.92
C SER A 21 -7.25 -11.48 12.00
N ASP A 22 -7.84 -11.36 13.18
CA ASP A 22 -8.97 -10.46 13.39
C ASP A 22 -8.64 -9.00 13.05
N VAL A 23 -7.41 -8.55 13.32
CA VAL A 23 -6.92 -7.21 12.99
C VAL A 23 -6.92 -6.97 11.49
N LEU A 24 -6.36 -7.91 10.71
CA LEU A 24 -6.34 -7.78 9.25
C LEU A 24 -7.74 -7.90 8.64
N SER A 25 -8.57 -8.78 9.20
CA SER A 25 -9.95 -8.94 8.74
C SER A 25 -10.80 -7.70 8.99
N ARG A 26 -10.60 -6.98 10.12
CA ARG A 26 -11.33 -5.73 10.38
C ARG A 26 -10.81 -4.55 9.56
N LEU A 27 -9.52 -4.51 9.25
CA LEU A 27 -8.95 -3.44 8.42
C LEU A 27 -9.31 -3.59 6.94
N PHE A 28 -9.09 -4.77 6.37
CA PHE A 28 -9.21 -5.02 4.93
C PHE A 28 -10.51 -5.70 4.50
N GLY A 29 -11.31 -6.13 5.45
CA GLY A 29 -12.52 -6.89 5.21
C GLY A 29 -12.26 -8.39 4.97
N ASN A 30 -13.33 -9.16 5.07
CA ASN A 30 -13.32 -10.59 4.87
C ASN A 30 -14.66 -11.04 4.24
N SER A 31 -14.59 -11.75 3.12
CA SER A 31 -15.77 -12.24 2.37
C SER A 31 -16.05 -13.74 2.59
N GLY A 32 -15.46 -14.37 3.59
CA GLY A 32 -15.69 -15.78 3.89
C GLY A 32 -17.11 -16.05 4.38
N ASP A 33 -17.73 -17.15 3.93
CA ASP A 33 -19.14 -17.51 4.18
C ASP A 33 -19.56 -17.51 5.66
N LYS A 34 -18.60 -17.67 6.59
CA LYS A 34 -18.88 -17.77 8.02
C LYS A 34 -18.54 -16.51 8.84
N ARG A 35 -17.81 -15.55 8.26
CA ARG A 35 -17.28 -14.37 8.97
C ARG A 35 -17.17 -13.16 8.05
N PHE A 36 -18.26 -12.79 7.39
CA PHE A 36 -18.26 -11.54 6.63
C PHE A 36 -17.95 -10.36 7.57
N LYS A 37 -16.90 -9.61 7.24
CA LYS A 37 -16.57 -8.33 7.88
C LYS A 37 -16.33 -7.29 6.80
N MET A 38 -16.96 -6.15 6.90
CA MET A 38 -16.63 -4.99 6.09
C MET A 38 -15.29 -4.42 6.58
N GLY A 39 -14.41 -4.09 5.63
CA GLY A 39 -13.12 -3.47 5.96
C GLY A 39 -13.32 -2.01 6.36
N ARG A 40 -12.53 -1.54 7.32
CA ARG A 40 -12.52 -0.14 7.78
C ARG A 40 -11.70 0.78 6.88
N LEU A 41 -10.88 0.21 5.99
CA LEU A 41 -9.96 0.96 5.12
C LEU A 41 -10.54 1.07 3.72
N ILE A 42 -10.54 2.30 3.20
CA ILE A 42 -10.86 2.59 1.80
C ILE A 42 -9.63 3.26 1.19
N PHE A 43 -9.01 2.59 0.21
CA PHE A 43 -7.91 3.14 -0.56
C PHE A 43 -8.49 3.92 -1.73
N ARG A 44 -8.05 5.16 -1.89
CA ARG A 44 -8.41 6.01 -3.04
C ARG A 44 -7.36 5.90 -4.14
N ASP A 45 -7.75 6.31 -5.34
CA ASP A 45 -6.80 6.46 -6.44
C ASP A 45 -5.78 7.55 -6.08
N ALA A 46 -4.51 7.28 -6.37
CA ALA A 46 -3.42 8.20 -6.16
C ALA A 46 -3.12 8.92 -7.47
N PHE A 47 -3.25 10.25 -7.49
CA PHE A 47 -3.01 11.07 -8.66
C PHE A 47 -1.58 11.61 -8.66
N LEU A 48 -0.97 11.70 -9.86
CA LEU A 48 0.35 12.30 -10.03
C LEU A 48 0.26 13.80 -9.63
N SER A 49 1.04 14.19 -8.62
CA SER A 49 0.98 15.56 -8.05
C SER A 49 2.12 16.46 -8.48
N ASN A 50 3.21 15.92 -9.03
CA ASN A 50 4.39 16.71 -9.42
C ASN A 50 4.65 16.75 -10.94
N ALA A 51 3.59 16.77 -11.76
CA ALA A 51 3.70 16.82 -13.22
C ALA A 51 4.57 17.99 -13.71
N ASP A 52 4.31 19.21 -13.22
CA ASP A 52 5.05 20.43 -13.60
C ASP A 52 6.54 20.35 -13.26
N GLU A 53 6.88 19.71 -12.14
CA GLU A 53 8.27 19.48 -11.75
C GLU A 53 8.95 18.51 -12.73
N LEU A 54 8.29 17.39 -13.05
CA LEU A 54 8.80 16.42 -14.02
C LEU A 54 9.01 17.03 -15.40
N ASP A 55 8.08 17.86 -15.85
CA ASP A 55 8.20 18.61 -17.12
C ASP A 55 9.41 19.55 -17.09
N SER A 56 9.63 20.28 -15.99
CA SER A 56 10.78 21.15 -15.80
C SER A 56 12.13 20.41 -15.85
N LEU A 57 12.13 19.15 -15.42
CA LEU A 57 13.28 18.24 -15.50
C LEU A 57 13.45 17.57 -16.87
N GLY A 58 12.57 17.92 -17.83
CA GLY A 58 12.64 17.45 -19.22
C GLY A 58 11.90 16.14 -19.49
N ALA A 59 10.99 15.73 -18.62
CA ALA A 59 10.13 14.58 -18.89
C ALA A 59 9.24 14.87 -20.12
N ARG A 60 9.18 13.89 -21.03
CA ARG A 60 8.27 13.94 -22.20
C ARG A 60 7.06 13.03 -22.02
N SER A 61 7.08 12.21 -21.02
CA SER A 61 6.02 11.29 -20.60
C SER A 61 6.20 10.99 -19.12
N TYR A 62 5.12 10.71 -18.40
CA TYR A 62 5.15 10.31 -16.99
C TYR A 62 5.25 8.79 -16.82
N THR A 63 5.28 8.07 -17.93
CA THR A 63 5.55 6.64 -17.97
C THR A 63 6.71 6.33 -18.90
N GLU A 64 7.39 5.24 -18.64
CA GLU A 64 8.42 4.68 -19.52
C GLU A 64 8.12 3.22 -19.83
N VAL A 65 8.40 2.82 -21.07
CA VAL A 65 8.30 1.43 -21.50
C VAL A 65 9.66 0.77 -21.40
N LYS A 66 9.77 -0.25 -20.58
CA LYS A 66 10.96 -1.06 -20.47
C LYS A 66 10.78 -2.40 -21.18
N PHE A 67 11.75 -2.73 -22.03
CA PHE A 67 11.79 -4.01 -22.71
C PHE A 67 12.58 -5.01 -21.88
N GLU A 68 12.01 -6.19 -21.66
CA GLU A 68 12.64 -7.29 -20.95
C GLU A 68 12.51 -8.58 -21.76
N ASN A 69 13.51 -9.44 -21.68
CA ASN A 69 13.48 -10.75 -22.30
C ASN A 69 13.47 -11.84 -21.23
N THR A 70 12.61 -12.82 -21.40
CA THR A 70 12.72 -14.10 -20.71
C THR A 70 13.35 -15.10 -21.67
N ILE A 71 14.47 -15.68 -21.29
CA ILE A 71 15.18 -16.67 -22.12
C ILE A 71 14.87 -18.05 -21.54
N ASP A 72 14.34 -18.93 -22.39
CA ASP A 72 14.19 -20.34 -22.04
C ASP A 72 15.59 -20.98 -21.87
N ARG A 73 15.79 -21.69 -20.78
CA ARG A 73 17.11 -22.25 -20.42
C ARG A 73 17.52 -23.44 -21.28
N ILE A 74 16.56 -24.09 -21.93
CA ILE A 74 16.78 -25.31 -22.72
C ILE A 74 16.87 -24.97 -24.20
N THR A 75 15.89 -24.20 -24.71
CA THR A 75 15.81 -23.86 -26.15
C THR A 75 16.56 -22.60 -26.50
N ALA A 76 16.99 -21.79 -25.52
CA ALA A 76 17.58 -20.47 -25.68
C ALA A 76 16.71 -19.47 -26.45
N GLU A 77 15.40 -19.77 -26.58
CA GLU A 77 14.45 -18.84 -27.18
C GLU A 77 14.18 -17.66 -26.26
N ALA A 78 14.20 -16.46 -26.84
CA ALA A 78 13.90 -15.23 -26.14
C ALA A 78 12.42 -14.86 -26.34
N THR A 79 11.70 -14.67 -25.25
CA THR A 79 10.32 -14.12 -25.26
C THR A 79 10.38 -12.67 -24.80
N PRO A 80 10.31 -11.69 -25.71
CA PRO A 80 10.32 -10.28 -25.35
C PRO A 80 8.97 -9.89 -24.73
N ARG A 81 9.01 -9.01 -23.73
CA ARG A 81 7.84 -8.37 -23.15
C ARG A 81 8.10 -6.90 -22.86
N GLN A 82 7.06 -6.13 -22.93
CA GLN A 82 7.09 -4.72 -22.61
C GLN A 82 6.39 -4.51 -21.28
N ILE A 83 6.99 -3.70 -20.41
CA ILE A 83 6.42 -3.31 -19.13
C ILE A 83 6.42 -1.79 -19.09
N GLU A 84 5.23 -1.22 -18.91
CA GLU A 84 5.06 0.20 -18.67
C GLU A 84 5.10 0.47 -17.17
N ARG A 85 5.82 1.51 -16.77
CA ARG A 85 5.94 1.93 -15.37
C ARG A 85 6.01 3.44 -15.24
N ALA A 86 5.64 3.98 -14.08
CA ALA A 86 5.86 5.37 -13.75
C ALA A 86 7.36 5.70 -13.80
N ILE A 87 7.72 6.89 -14.26
CA ILE A 87 9.11 7.34 -14.29
C ILE A 87 9.61 7.61 -12.87
N ARG A 88 10.93 7.60 -12.71
CA ARG A 88 11.58 7.94 -11.44
C ARG A 88 11.19 9.37 -11.00
N ASN A 89 11.11 9.59 -9.70
CA ASN A 89 10.73 10.84 -9.05
C ASN A 89 9.26 11.26 -9.25
N SER A 90 8.42 10.37 -9.76
CA SER A 90 6.97 10.62 -9.75
C SER A 90 6.45 10.62 -8.31
N THR A 91 5.73 11.68 -7.95
CA THR A 91 5.06 11.82 -6.66
C THR A 91 3.55 11.72 -6.86
N PHE A 92 2.90 10.95 -6.00
CA PHE A 92 1.46 10.72 -6.06
C PHE A 92 0.81 11.13 -4.74
N ASP A 93 -0.33 11.81 -4.83
CA ASP A 93 -1.14 12.10 -3.66
C ASP A 93 -1.81 10.83 -3.17
N PHE A 94 -1.44 10.40 -1.96
CA PHE A 94 -1.95 9.20 -1.33
C PHE A 94 -3.08 9.53 -0.35
N GLU A 95 -4.23 8.90 -0.51
CA GLU A 95 -5.37 9.04 0.38
C GLU A 95 -5.86 7.67 0.85
N LEU A 96 -5.98 7.54 2.16
CA LEU A 96 -6.53 6.37 2.84
C LEU A 96 -7.60 6.84 3.83
N ILE A 97 -8.83 6.36 3.65
CA ILE A 97 -9.93 6.65 4.56
C ILE A 97 -10.04 5.51 5.57
N TYR A 98 -10.13 5.87 6.84
CA TYR A 98 -10.42 4.94 7.93
C TYR A 98 -11.75 5.32 8.58
N GLU A 99 -12.67 4.36 8.71
CA GLU A 99 -13.98 4.57 9.31
C GLU A 99 -13.93 4.31 10.81
N ILE A 100 -14.31 5.33 11.60
CA ILE A 100 -14.45 5.25 13.05
C ILE A 100 -15.94 5.20 13.39
N THR A 101 -16.34 4.24 14.23
CA THR A 101 -17.66 4.08 14.80
C THR A 101 -17.55 3.94 16.31
N ASP A 102 -18.62 4.16 17.05
CA ASP A 102 -18.65 4.01 18.52
C ASP A 102 -18.21 2.61 18.97
N GLU A 103 -18.45 1.59 18.13
CA GLU A 103 -18.08 0.20 18.42
C GLU A 103 -16.56 -0.07 18.29
N ASN A 104 -15.85 0.76 17.52
CA ASN A 104 -14.43 0.51 17.22
C ASN A 104 -13.46 1.58 17.75
N GLU A 105 -13.96 2.61 18.43
CA GLU A 105 -13.15 3.72 18.92
C GLU A 105 -11.95 3.27 19.77
N ASN A 106 -12.10 2.25 20.58
CA ASN A 106 -11.04 1.67 21.42
C ASN A 106 -9.98 0.89 20.64
N GLN A 107 -10.17 0.64 19.35
CA GLN A 107 -9.25 -0.12 18.48
C GLN A 107 -8.48 0.78 17.50
N VAL A 108 -8.83 2.07 17.43
CA VAL A 108 -8.28 2.99 16.42
C VAL A 108 -6.76 3.10 16.50
N GLU A 109 -6.20 3.24 17.68
CA GLU A 109 -4.74 3.34 17.86
C GLU A 109 -4.01 2.06 17.44
N GLU A 110 -4.56 0.88 17.77
CA GLU A 110 -4.03 -0.41 17.34
C GLU A 110 -4.04 -0.53 15.82
N ASP A 111 -5.18 -0.17 15.21
CA ASP A 111 -5.35 -0.20 13.76
C ASP A 111 -4.36 0.74 13.05
N PHE A 112 -4.13 1.94 13.59
CA PHE A 112 -3.16 2.89 13.03
C PHE A 112 -1.71 2.41 13.16
N LYS A 113 -1.36 1.69 14.21
CA LYS A 113 -0.03 1.02 14.31
C LYS A 113 0.14 0.01 13.19
N VAL A 114 -0.87 -0.82 12.93
CA VAL A 114 -0.84 -1.81 11.85
C VAL A 114 -0.78 -1.13 10.47
N ILE A 115 -1.51 -0.03 10.27
CA ILE A 115 -1.46 0.76 9.02
C ILE A 115 -0.03 1.29 8.81
N ARG A 116 0.57 1.93 9.82
CA ARG A 116 1.95 2.42 9.76
C ARG A 116 2.93 1.30 9.41
N ASP A 117 2.84 0.16 10.08
CA ASP A 117 3.70 -0.98 9.82
C ASP A 117 3.51 -1.49 8.38
N GLY A 118 2.28 -1.48 7.87
CA GLY A 118 2.00 -1.86 6.49
C GLY A 118 2.60 -0.90 5.46
N LEU A 119 2.61 0.40 5.72
CA LEU A 119 3.28 1.40 4.87
C LEU A 119 4.79 1.20 4.90
N LYS A 120 5.39 1.00 6.08
CA LYS A 120 6.82 0.70 6.23
C LYS A 120 7.23 -0.60 5.51
N LEU A 121 6.43 -1.64 5.61
CA LEU A 121 6.67 -2.89 4.89
C LEU A 121 6.63 -2.70 3.37
N LEU A 122 5.76 -1.81 2.84
CA LEU A 122 5.74 -1.48 1.43
C LEU A 122 6.98 -0.73 0.97
N GLU A 123 7.54 0.16 1.79
CA GLU A 123 8.82 0.84 1.52
C GLU A 123 10.00 -0.13 1.47
N LEU A 124 9.98 -1.16 2.33
CA LEU A 124 11.02 -2.19 2.38
C LEU A 124 10.89 -3.24 1.28
N ASP A 125 9.68 -3.45 0.77
CA ASP A 125 9.39 -4.39 -0.31
C ASP A 125 9.22 -3.62 -1.64
N TYR A 126 8.07 -3.70 -2.26
CA TYR A 126 7.74 -2.98 -3.50
C TYR A 126 6.23 -2.81 -3.65
N LEU A 127 5.83 -1.79 -4.41
CA LEU A 127 4.46 -1.57 -4.84
C LEU A 127 4.30 -2.01 -6.31
N GLY A 128 3.22 -2.76 -6.60
CA GLY A 128 2.93 -3.26 -7.95
C GLY A 128 3.62 -4.59 -8.25
N GLY A 129 4.17 -4.71 -9.45
CA GLY A 129 4.78 -5.94 -9.94
C GLY A 129 6.28 -5.83 -10.20
N SER A 130 6.93 -6.97 -10.48
CA SER A 130 8.34 -7.06 -10.88
C SER A 130 9.36 -6.50 -9.87
N GLY A 131 9.06 -6.57 -8.57
CA GLY A 131 9.93 -6.08 -7.51
C GLY A 131 11.31 -6.72 -7.50
N SER A 132 11.44 -8.02 -7.80
CA SER A 132 12.72 -8.71 -7.92
C SER A 132 13.63 -8.16 -9.04
N ARG A 133 13.10 -7.28 -9.91
CA ARG A 133 13.81 -6.58 -10.97
C ARG A 133 14.04 -5.10 -10.67
N GLY A 134 13.81 -4.70 -9.41
CA GLY A 134 14.05 -3.35 -8.91
C GLY A 134 12.95 -2.35 -9.25
N TYR A 135 11.71 -2.83 -9.49
CA TYR A 135 10.56 -1.94 -9.70
C TYR A 135 9.78 -1.70 -8.41
N GLY A 136 9.01 -0.62 -8.39
CA GLY A 136 8.03 -0.33 -7.37
C GLY A 136 8.61 0.10 -6.03
N LYS A 137 9.87 0.55 -5.96
CA LYS A 137 10.38 1.18 -4.74
C LYS A 137 9.63 2.49 -4.52
N VAL A 138 9.02 2.63 -3.35
CA VAL A 138 8.26 3.81 -2.92
C VAL A 138 8.77 4.30 -1.57
N ALA A 139 8.45 5.56 -1.25
CA ALA A 139 8.56 6.14 0.08
C ALA A 139 7.26 6.88 0.39
N PHE A 140 6.82 6.85 1.64
CA PHE A 140 5.66 7.60 2.11
C PHE A 140 6.14 8.82 2.90
N GLU A 141 5.81 10.01 2.42
CA GLU A 141 6.26 11.26 3.00
C GLU A 141 5.08 12.09 3.48
N ASN A 142 5.31 12.92 4.51
CA ASN A 142 4.33 13.88 5.02
C ASN A 142 2.97 13.26 5.42
N LEU A 143 2.98 12.03 5.93
CA LEU A 143 1.76 11.35 6.38
C LEU A 143 1.07 12.17 7.47
N LYS A 144 -0.23 12.40 7.29
CA LYS A 144 -1.05 13.17 8.21
C LYS A 144 -2.47 12.60 8.28
N ALA A 145 -2.94 12.33 9.50
CA ALA A 145 -4.34 12.03 9.76
C ALA A 145 -5.13 13.32 9.98
N THR A 146 -6.30 13.41 9.37
CA THR A 146 -7.26 14.53 9.55
C THR A 146 -8.66 13.98 9.72
N THR A 147 -9.46 14.59 10.59
CA THR A 147 -10.89 14.25 10.73
C THR A 147 -11.65 14.92 9.58
N VAL A 148 -12.25 14.12 8.70
CA VAL A 148 -13.04 14.60 7.57
C VAL A 148 -14.52 14.75 7.95
N PHE A 149 -15.03 13.86 8.78
CA PHE A 149 -16.42 13.86 9.25
C PHE A 149 -16.46 13.43 10.72
N GLY A 150 -17.35 14.03 11.51
CA GLY A 150 -17.47 13.73 12.94
C GLY A 150 -16.48 14.51 13.79
N ASN A 151 -16.23 14.03 14.99
CA ASN A 151 -15.41 14.70 16.00
C ASN A 151 -14.47 13.67 16.66
N TYR A 152 -13.25 13.54 16.15
CA TYR A 152 -12.24 12.65 16.71
C TYR A 152 -10.90 13.39 16.82
N ASP A 153 -10.22 13.28 17.97
CA ASP A 153 -8.90 13.87 18.16
C ASP A 153 -7.83 12.99 17.51
N VAL A 154 -7.26 13.50 16.41
CA VAL A 154 -6.24 12.79 15.62
C VAL A 154 -4.80 13.05 16.09
N LYS A 155 -4.59 13.73 17.23
CA LYS A 155 -3.24 14.10 17.69
C LYS A 155 -2.38 12.88 17.92
N THR A 156 -2.85 11.91 18.70
CA THR A 156 -2.15 10.64 18.95
C THR A 156 -1.89 9.87 17.67
N LEU A 157 -2.83 9.89 16.72
CA LEU A 157 -2.68 9.20 15.42
C LEU A 157 -1.56 9.82 14.58
N ASN A 158 -1.44 11.15 14.59
CA ASN A 158 -0.34 11.84 13.90
C ASN A 158 1.01 11.54 14.54
N GLU A 159 1.08 11.46 15.86
CA GLU A 159 2.28 11.04 16.59
C GLU A 159 2.68 9.60 16.21
N LEU A 160 1.70 8.69 16.10
CA LEU A 160 1.95 7.30 15.67
C LEU A 160 2.45 7.20 14.23
N LEU A 161 1.92 8.01 13.31
CA LEU A 161 2.32 7.99 11.89
C LEU A 161 3.74 8.54 11.69
N THR A 162 4.19 9.46 12.54
CA THR A 162 5.52 10.10 12.46
C THR A 162 6.58 9.40 13.31
N ALA A 163 6.19 8.48 14.20
CA ALA A 163 7.14 7.74 15.02
C ALA A 163 8.05 6.86 14.15
N GLU A 164 9.36 7.00 14.32
CA GLU A 164 10.33 6.05 13.77
C GLU A 164 10.15 4.68 14.42
N VAL A 165 10.24 3.62 13.62
CA VAL A 165 10.18 2.22 14.06
C VAL A 165 11.57 1.70 14.33
#